data_c54b56ac82d5afb7d227dda8cba9d26b
#
_entry.id   c54b56ac82d5afb7d227dda8cba9d26b
#
_cell.length_a   1.000
_cell.length_b   1.000
_cell.length_c   1.000
_cell.angle_alpha   90.00
_cell.angle_beta   90.00
_cell.angle_gamma   90.00
#
_symmetry.space_group_name_H-M   'P 1'
#
loop_
_entity.id
_entity.type
_entity.pdbx_description
1 polymer ?
#
loop_
_entity_poly.entity_id
_entity_poly.type
_entity_poly.pdbx_seq_one_letter_code
_entity_poly.pdbx_strand_id
1 'polypeptide(L)'
;GLTSGYDLSKWVADAMAVAARDHGLPVSVHRIAAIVGASATGATATGAADPRSAFSRWLTGCVAVGAVPDTAEVLDMVPVDTVAAAIVALSQAPELLGRDHHYHGDGGLTRAALAAALTSAGHPTEVVAYHRWRELMLADPAGPFAPLAFSLPEHPRPHPRFDCSRTWAAAAGAGVGFPPADERMLRRHLDFLTGAGVLSGSG
;
A
#
# COMPACT_ATOMS: atom_id res chain seq x y z
N GLY A 1 8.49 2.56 18.73
CA GLY A 1 7.55 3.61 19.10
C GLY A 1 7.10 4.38 17.87
N LEU A 2 6.01 5.15 17.99
CA LEU A 2 5.54 6.05 16.94
C LEU A 2 6.56 7.20 16.81
N THR A 3 7.07 7.41 15.59
CA THR A 3 8.19 8.34 15.37
C THR A 3 7.81 9.55 14.52
N SER A 4 6.63 9.52 13.88
CA SER A 4 6.16 10.62 13.07
C SER A 4 4.83 11.20 13.59
N GLY A 5 4.59 12.49 13.32
CA GLY A 5 3.30 13.11 13.64
C GLY A 5 2.14 12.45 12.88
N TYR A 6 2.40 11.93 11.67
CA TYR A 6 1.43 11.17 10.91
C TYR A 6 1.03 9.87 11.65
N ASP A 7 2.01 9.03 12.04
CA ASP A 7 1.74 7.79 12.76
C ASP A 7 0.98 8.06 14.07
N LEU A 8 1.41 9.09 14.81
CA LEU A 8 0.76 9.49 16.05
C LEU A 8 -0.71 9.92 15.81
N SER A 9 -0.97 10.73 14.79
CA SER A 9 -2.32 11.18 14.47
C SER A 9 -3.24 10.02 14.08
N LYS A 10 -2.73 9.06 13.32
CA LYS A 10 -3.48 7.84 12.95
C LYS A 10 -3.76 6.95 14.15
N TRP A 11 -2.78 6.79 15.02
CA TRP A 11 -2.95 6.01 16.26
C TRP A 11 -3.98 6.66 17.19
N VAL A 12 -3.93 7.98 17.37
CA VAL A 12 -4.92 8.70 18.18
C VAL A 12 -6.32 8.57 17.60
N ALA A 13 -6.48 8.73 16.28
CA ALA A 13 -7.78 8.57 15.62
C ALA A 13 -8.34 7.14 15.80
N ASP A 14 -7.48 6.11 15.69
CA ASP A 14 -7.85 4.71 15.93
C ASP A 14 -8.30 4.51 17.39
N ALA A 15 -7.54 5.00 18.35
CA ALA A 15 -7.86 4.92 19.78
C ALA A 15 -9.17 5.65 20.12
N MET A 16 -9.42 6.81 19.51
CA MET A 16 -10.69 7.55 19.69
C MET A 16 -11.87 6.77 19.11
N ALA A 17 -11.71 6.13 17.94
CA ALA A 17 -12.75 5.30 17.34
C ALA A 17 -13.10 4.11 18.23
N VAL A 18 -12.10 3.43 18.80
CA VAL A 18 -12.30 2.34 19.76
C VAL A 18 -13.02 2.84 21.02
N ALA A 19 -12.56 3.96 21.62
CA ALA A 19 -13.21 4.54 22.79
C ALA A 19 -14.66 4.94 22.51
N ALA A 20 -14.96 5.50 21.33
CA ALA A 20 -16.33 5.82 20.94
C ALA A 20 -17.23 4.57 20.89
N ARG A 21 -16.69 3.45 20.42
CA ARG A 21 -17.40 2.15 20.43
C ARG A 21 -17.72 1.68 21.85
N ASP A 22 -16.79 1.83 22.78
CA ASP A 22 -17.00 1.49 24.20
C ASP A 22 -18.09 2.35 24.85
N HIS A 23 -18.39 3.51 24.28
CA HIS A 23 -19.50 4.39 24.67
C HIS A 23 -20.79 4.14 23.86
N GLY A 24 -20.88 3.01 23.14
CA GLY A 24 -22.11 2.57 22.45
C GLY A 24 -22.31 3.14 21.05
N LEU A 25 -21.34 3.83 20.47
CA LEU A 25 -21.42 4.25 19.07
C LEU A 25 -21.06 3.09 18.13
N PRO A 26 -21.79 2.86 17.02
CA PRO A 26 -21.51 1.77 16.09
C PRO A 26 -20.36 2.13 15.13
N VAL A 27 -19.18 2.39 15.67
CA VAL A 27 -18.01 2.82 14.90
C VAL A 27 -17.26 1.61 14.35
N SER A 28 -17.13 1.51 13.04
CA SER A 28 -16.24 0.55 12.37
C SER A 28 -14.90 1.19 12.06
N VAL A 29 -13.82 0.44 12.23
CA VAL A 29 -12.46 0.86 11.90
C VAL A 29 -11.96 0.07 10.69
N HIS A 30 -11.52 0.77 9.66
CA HIS A 30 -11.02 0.17 8.42
C HIS A 30 -9.51 0.42 8.31
N ARG A 31 -8.69 -0.62 8.47
CA ARG A 31 -7.22 -0.57 8.38
C ARG A 31 -6.77 -1.16 7.05
N ILE A 32 -6.16 -0.36 6.22
CA ILE A 32 -5.92 -0.66 4.81
C ILE A 32 -4.42 -0.72 4.56
N ALA A 33 -3.97 -1.73 3.81
CA ALA A 33 -2.61 -1.85 3.28
C ALA A 33 -2.30 -0.75 2.24
N ALA A 34 -1.18 -0.87 1.55
CA ALA A 34 -0.85 0.06 0.48
C ALA A 34 -1.93 0.04 -0.62
N ILE A 35 -2.60 1.15 -0.80
CA ILE A 35 -3.62 1.31 -1.84
C ILE A 35 -2.92 1.56 -3.17
N VAL A 36 -3.26 0.73 -4.15
CA VAL A 36 -2.80 0.87 -5.55
C VAL A 36 -3.95 1.26 -6.47
N GLY A 37 -3.66 1.48 -7.73
CA GLY A 37 -4.68 1.82 -8.73
C GLY A 37 -5.79 0.77 -8.84
N ALA A 38 -6.91 1.15 -9.43
CA ALA A 38 -8.07 0.28 -9.57
C ALA A 38 -7.74 -1.02 -10.30
N SER A 39 -8.29 -2.14 -9.81
CA SER A 39 -8.11 -3.47 -10.40
C SER A 39 -9.01 -3.72 -11.59
N ALA A 40 -10.21 -3.15 -11.58
CA ALA A 40 -11.18 -3.31 -12.64
C ALA A 40 -10.79 -2.45 -13.84
N THR A 41 -10.46 -3.11 -14.92
CA THR A 41 -10.37 -2.56 -16.27
C THR A 41 -9.54 -1.28 -16.44
N GLY A 42 -8.34 -1.49 -16.79
CA GLY A 42 -7.29 -0.51 -17.02
C GLY A 42 -7.59 0.74 -17.83
N ALA A 43 -8.59 0.85 -18.60
CA ALA A 43 -8.74 2.00 -19.51
C ALA A 43 -9.79 3.03 -19.07
N THR A 44 -10.69 2.66 -18.18
CA THR A 44 -11.77 3.54 -17.73
C THR A 44 -11.72 3.87 -16.25
N ALA A 45 -10.87 3.20 -15.53
CA ALA A 45 -10.55 3.61 -14.20
C ALA A 45 -9.76 4.91 -14.29
N THR A 46 -10.45 6.01 -14.28
CA THR A 46 -9.94 7.34 -13.96
C THR A 46 -9.16 7.35 -12.65
N GLY A 47 -9.09 6.20 -12.09
CA GLY A 47 -8.53 5.95 -10.80
C GLY A 47 -7.12 5.63 -10.78
N ALA A 48 -6.60 5.83 -11.55
CA ALA A 48 -5.30 6.15 -11.33
C ALA A 48 -4.88 6.18 -9.87
N ALA A 49 -3.78 5.65 -9.62
CA ALA A 49 -3.09 5.81 -8.35
C ALA A 49 -2.77 7.29 -8.12
N ASP A 50 -2.84 7.77 -6.88
CA ASP A 50 -2.30 9.09 -6.58
C ASP A 50 -0.76 9.02 -6.64
N PRO A 51 -0.11 9.72 -7.59
CA PRO A 51 1.36 9.73 -7.69
C PRO A 51 2.04 10.28 -6.43
N ARG A 52 1.30 11.03 -5.61
CA ARG A 52 1.78 11.62 -4.36
C ARG A 52 1.56 10.73 -3.15
N SER A 53 0.90 9.58 -3.33
CA SER A 53 0.72 8.62 -2.23
C SER A 53 2.08 8.14 -1.72
N ALA A 54 2.12 7.74 -0.44
CA ALA A 54 3.35 7.21 0.15
C ALA A 54 3.89 6.01 -0.63
N PHE A 55 3.00 5.14 -1.10
CA PHE A 55 3.37 3.97 -1.89
C PHE A 55 3.96 4.36 -3.25
N SER A 56 3.29 5.25 -4.01
CA SER A 56 3.79 5.70 -5.31
C SER A 56 5.15 6.39 -5.18
N ARG A 57 5.33 7.24 -4.17
CA ARG A 57 6.61 7.91 -3.91
C ARG A 57 7.72 6.94 -3.50
N TRP A 58 7.39 5.94 -2.69
CA TRP A 58 8.33 4.89 -2.33
C TRP A 58 8.77 4.10 -3.57
N LEU A 59 7.82 3.67 -4.39
CA LEU A 59 8.07 2.91 -5.61
C LEU A 59 8.89 3.70 -6.63
N THR A 60 8.51 4.95 -6.90
CA THR A 60 9.26 5.84 -7.81
C THR A 60 10.64 6.17 -7.26
N GLY A 61 10.79 6.28 -5.96
CA GLY A 61 12.09 6.41 -5.30
C GLY A 61 12.97 5.19 -5.52
N CYS A 62 12.43 3.96 -5.35
CA CYS A 62 13.15 2.72 -5.65
C CYS A 62 13.60 2.66 -7.11
N VAL A 63 12.74 3.05 -8.04
CA VAL A 63 13.09 3.14 -9.47
C VAL A 63 14.20 4.17 -9.70
N ALA A 64 14.09 5.35 -9.11
CA ALA A 64 15.08 6.41 -9.28
C ALA A 64 16.49 6.03 -8.78
N VAL A 65 16.56 5.26 -7.70
CA VAL A 65 17.86 4.79 -7.15
C VAL A 65 18.29 3.42 -7.71
N GLY A 66 17.46 2.78 -8.54
CA GLY A 66 17.75 1.45 -9.11
C GLY A 66 17.83 0.33 -8.08
N ALA A 67 17.20 0.47 -6.92
CA ALA A 67 17.34 -0.48 -5.82
C ALA A 67 16.05 -0.63 -4.98
N VAL A 68 15.82 -1.84 -4.48
CA VAL A 68 14.82 -2.16 -3.46
C VAL A 68 15.51 -2.72 -2.21
N PRO A 69 14.93 -2.51 -1.01
CA PRO A 69 15.57 -2.97 0.22
C PRO A 69 15.42 -4.48 0.40
N ASP A 70 16.48 -5.16 0.80
CA ASP A 70 16.41 -6.54 1.29
C ASP A 70 15.76 -6.57 2.66
N THR A 71 14.49 -6.94 2.69
CA THR A 71 13.70 -7.12 3.91
C THR A 71 12.82 -8.36 3.78
N ALA A 72 12.53 -8.99 4.90
CA ALA A 72 11.64 -10.16 4.94
C ALA A 72 10.17 -9.80 4.66
N GLU A 73 9.84 -8.53 4.58
CA GLU A 73 8.49 -8.06 4.29
C GLU A 73 8.11 -8.36 2.85
N VAL A 74 6.88 -8.77 2.65
CA VAL A 74 6.25 -8.79 1.33
C VAL A 74 5.61 -7.44 1.03
N LEU A 75 5.56 -7.08 -0.22
CA LEU A 75 4.83 -5.90 -0.68
C LEU A 75 3.34 -6.24 -0.74
N ASP A 76 2.62 -5.77 0.24
CA ASP A 76 1.18 -5.94 0.35
C ASP A 76 0.46 -4.78 -0.33
N MET A 77 -0.46 -5.10 -1.25
CA MET A 77 -1.16 -4.13 -2.08
C MET A 77 -2.63 -4.48 -2.19
N VAL A 78 -3.49 -3.46 -2.14
CA VAL A 78 -4.93 -3.63 -2.39
C VAL A 78 -5.44 -2.57 -3.37
N PRO A 79 -6.29 -2.95 -4.34
CA PRO A 79 -6.83 -2.01 -5.30
C PRO A 79 -7.85 -1.06 -4.66
N VAL A 80 -7.81 0.20 -5.06
CA VAL A 80 -8.69 1.24 -4.51
C VAL A 80 -10.18 0.93 -4.73
N ASP A 81 -10.55 0.43 -5.89
CA ASP A 81 -11.93 0.06 -6.24
C ASP A 81 -12.46 -1.10 -5.38
N THR A 82 -11.62 -2.13 -5.15
CA THR A 82 -11.96 -3.24 -4.26
C THR A 82 -12.18 -2.78 -2.83
N VAL A 83 -11.26 -1.96 -2.30
CA VAL A 83 -11.38 -1.42 -0.94
C VAL A 83 -12.62 -0.55 -0.81
N ALA A 84 -12.87 0.35 -1.77
CA ALA A 84 -14.04 1.22 -1.75
C ALA A 84 -15.35 0.41 -1.77
N ALA A 85 -15.45 -0.58 -2.65
CA ALA A 85 -16.62 -1.46 -2.73
C ALA A 85 -16.83 -2.25 -1.42
N ALA A 86 -15.75 -2.78 -0.84
CA ALA A 86 -15.82 -3.51 0.41
C ALA A 86 -16.24 -2.61 1.59
N ILE A 87 -15.68 -1.41 1.71
CA ILE A 87 -16.09 -0.45 2.76
C ILE A 87 -17.58 -0.14 2.65
N VAL A 88 -18.07 0.18 1.43
CA VAL A 88 -19.49 0.47 1.21
C VAL A 88 -20.35 -0.74 1.61
N ALA A 89 -20.02 -1.93 1.11
CA ALA A 89 -20.79 -3.13 1.40
C ALA A 89 -20.83 -3.46 2.90
N LEU A 90 -19.69 -3.43 3.59
CA LEU A 90 -19.59 -3.75 5.01
C LEU A 90 -20.25 -2.68 5.90
N SER A 91 -20.23 -1.41 5.46
CA SER A 91 -20.91 -0.32 6.19
C SER A 91 -22.44 -0.38 6.09
N GLN A 92 -22.99 -1.09 5.12
CA GLN A 92 -24.43 -1.30 4.94
C GLN A 92 -24.96 -2.56 5.62
N ALA A 93 -24.09 -3.38 6.19
CA ALA A 93 -24.44 -4.63 6.87
C ALA A 93 -24.51 -4.39 8.40
N PRO A 94 -25.71 -4.30 9.02
CA PRO A 94 -25.86 -3.94 10.43
C PRO A 94 -25.09 -4.85 11.39
N GLU A 95 -24.97 -6.14 11.04
CA GLU A 95 -24.25 -7.14 11.82
C GLU A 95 -22.72 -6.98 11.77
N LEU A 96 -22.20 -6.16 10.86
CA LEU A 96 -20.78 -5.87 10.70
C LEU A 96 -20.38 -4.50 11.25
N LEU A 97 -21.35 -3.70 11.68
CA LEU A 97 -21.08 -2.41 12.31
C LEU A 97 -20.38 -2.58 13.67
N GLY A 98 -19.58 -1.61 14.03
CA GLY A 98 -18.85 -1.62 15.30
C GLY A 98 -17.67 -2.60 15.33
N ARG A 99 -17.17 -3.04 14.18
CA ARG A 99 -16.08 -3.98 14.06
C ARG A 99 -14.83 -3.38 13.41
N ASP A 100 -13.72 -4.07 13.60
CA ASP A 100 -12.46 -3.77 12.91
C ASP A 100 -12.35 -4.62 11.65
N HIS A 101 -12.04 -3.96 10.55
CA HIS A 101 -11.84 -4.56 9.25
C HIS A 101 -10.42 -4.30 8.76
N HIS A 102 -9.68 -5.35 8.43
CA HIS A 102 -8.34 -5.25 7.87
C HIS A 102 -8.37 -5.60 6.38
N TYR A 103 -7.77 -4.74 5.56
CA TYR A 103 -7.74 -4.87 4.11
C TYR A 103 -6.29 -5.03 3.66
N HIS A 104 -5.81 -6.26 3.79
CA HIS A 104 -4.51 -6.67 3.28
C HIS A 104 -4.71 -7.67 2.15
N GLY A 105 -3.81 -7.69 1.18
CA GLY A 105 -3.87 -8.65 0.08
C GLY A 105 -3.59 -10.08 0.56
N ASP A 106 -4.08 -11.06 -0.19
CA ASP A 106 -3.67 -12.45 0.01
C ASP A 106 -2.33 -12.67 -0.69
N GLY A 107 -1.29 -12.92 0.07
CA GLY A 107 0.07 -13.07 -0.42
C GLY A 107 0.87 -11.77 -0.39
N GLY A 108 1.37 -11.35 -1.53
CA GLY A 108 2.23 -10.17 -1.70
C GLY A 108 3.50 -10.50 -2.47
N LEU A 109 4.16 -9.49 -3.00
CA LEU A 109 5.41 -9.64 -3.74
C LEU A 109 6.60 -9.62 -2.79
N THR A 110 7.47 -10.62 -2.91
CA THR A 110 8.79 -10.57 -2.27
C THR A 110 9.63 -9.44 -2.87
N ARG A 111 10.66 -9.00 -2.18
CA ARG A 111 11.56 -7.96 -2.71
C ARG A 111 12.26 -8.38 -3.99
N ALA A 112 12.60 -9.66 -4.10
CA ALA A 112 13.15 -10.23 -5.33
C ALA A 112 12.14 -10.20 -6.49
N ALA A 113 10.88 -10.58 -6.26
CA ALA A 113 9.83 -10.49 -7.27
C ALA A 113 9.53 -9.04 -7.68
N LEU A 114 9.55 -8.10 -6.72
CA LEU A 114 9.41 -6.68 -7.00
C LEU A 114 10.54 -6.17 -7.91
N ALA A 115 11.81 -6.47 -7.58
CA ALA A 115 12.96 -6.06 -8.39
C ALA A 115 12.89 -6.63 -9.80
N ALA A 116 12.52 -7.91 -9.93
CA ALA A 116 12.34 -8.57 -11.22
C ALA A 116 11.22 -7.91 -12.05
N ALA A 117 10.07 -7.58 -11.40
CA ALA A 117 8.96 -6.92 -12.08
C ALA A 117 9.33 -5.50 -12.55
N LEU A 118 10.04 -4.72 -11.72
CA LEU A 118 10.54 -3.40 -12.09
C LEU A 118 11.52 -3.48 -13.27
N THR A 119 12.48 -4.41 -13.22
CA THR A 119 13.43 -4.63 -14.31
C THR A 119 12.72 -5.04 -15.60
N SER A 120 11.72 -5.92 -15.52
CA SER A 120 10.91 -6.34 -16.68
C SER A 120 10.05 -5.20 -17.25
N ALA A 121 9.72 -4.20 -16.43
CA ALA A 121 9.03 -2.99 -16.86
C ALA A 121 9.96 -1.91 -17.42
N GLY A 122 11.26 -2.23 -17.59
CA GLY A 122 12.25 -1.31 -18.15
C GLY A 122 12.98 -0.45 -17.11
N HIS A 123 12.81 -0.76 -15.81
CA HIS A 123 13.50 -0.07 -14.72
C HIS A 123 14.49 -1.00 -14.03
N PRO A 124 15.75 -1.09 -14.49
CA PRO A 124 16.76 -1.95 -13.88
C PRO A 124 16.86 -1.71 -12.38
N THR A 125 16.59 -2.74 -11.60
CA THR A 125 16.48 -2.62 -10.15
C THR A 125 17.07 -3.85 -9.48
N GLU A 126 17.91 -3.65 -8.48
CA GLU A 126 18.54 -4.72 -7.70
C GLU A 126 18.02 -4.74 -6.24
N VAL A 127 18.18 -5.89 -5.58
CA VAL A 127 17.92 -6.02 -4.15
C VAL A 127 19.20 -5.72 -3.40
N VAL A 128 19.19 -4.73 -2.53
CA VAL A 128 20.36 -4.33 -1.74
C VAL A 128 20.06 -4.33 -0.25
N ALA A 129 21.07 -4.45 0.59
CA ALA A 129 20.92 -4.37 2.03
C ALA A 129 20.15 -3.09 2.45
N TYR A 130 19.24 -3.20 3.42
CA TYR A 130 18.34 -2.10 3.82
C TYR A 130 19.08 -0.78 4.11
N HIS A 131 20.21 -0.81 4.83
CA HIS A 131 20.98 0.39 5.14
C HIS A 131 21.49 1.08 3.86
N ARG A 132 21.96 0.29 2.87
CA ARG A 132 22.43 0.82 1.59
C ARG A 132 21.30 1.43 0.78
N TRP A 133 20.16 0.76 0.71
CA TRP A 133 18.97 1.32 0.07
C TRP A 133 18.52 2.62 0.74
N ARG A 134 18.51 2.66 2.09
CA ARG A 134 18.15 3.86 2.84
C ARG A 134 19.09 5.03 2.56
N GLU A 135 20.39 4.79 2.50
CA GLU A 135 21.38 5.80 2.10
C GLU A 135 21.07 6.38 0.71
N LEU A 136 20.83 5.52 -0.27
CA LEU A 136 20.48 5.92 -1.63
C LEU A 136 19.21 6.76 -1.67
N MET A 137 18.15 6.34 -0.96
CA MET A 137 16.88 7.07 -0.88
C MET A 137 17.01 8.45 -0.23
N LEU A 138 17.94 8.62 0.70
CA LEU A 138 18.17 9.88 1.43
C LEU A 138 19.21 10.79 0.75
N ALA A 139 19.98 10.28 -0.20
CA ALA A 139 21.05 11.02 -0.87
C ALA A 139 20.51 12.10 -1.82
N ASP A 140 19.27 11.92 -2.34
CA ASP A 140 18.65 12.90 -3.23
C ASP A 140 17.55 13.69 -2.52
N PRO A 141 17.84 14.93 -2.07
CA PRO A 141 16.86 15.77 -1.39
C PRO A 141 15.75 16.30 -2.31
N ALA A 142 15.88 16.13 -3.61
CA ALA A 142 14.87 16.49 -4.61
C ALA A 142 14.17 15.26 -5.20
N GLY A 143 14.56 14.06 -4.81
CA GLY A 143 14.04 12.81 -5.33
C GLY A 143 12.56 12.58 -5.00
N PRO A 144 11.92 11.62 -5.67
CA PRO A 144 10.48 11.35 -5.50
C PRO A 144 10.07 11.06 -4.07
N PHE A 145 10.96 10.45 -3.27
CA PHE A 145 10.71 10.09 -1.88
C PHE A 145 11.07 11.19 -0.88
N ALA A 146 11.78 12.25 -1.27
CA ALA A 146 12.26 13.30 -0.38
C ALA A 146 11.19 13.87 0.59
N PRO A 147 9.92 14.09 0.17
CA PRO A 147 8.89 14.57 1.07
C PRO A 147 8.54 13.60 2.22
N LEU A 148 8.92 12.33 2.09
CA LEU A 148 8.65 11.26 3.06
C LEU A 148 9.93 10.73 3.72
N ALA A 149 11.09 11.32 3.44
CA ALA A 149 12.39 10.89 3.95
C ALA A 149 12.42 10.77 5.49
N PHE A 150 11.70 11.67 6.18
CA PHE A 150 11.57 11.65 7.63
C PHE A 150 10.88 10.38 8.19
N SER A 151 10.13 9.67 7.36
CA SER A 151 9.40 8.47 7.76
C SER A 151 10.21 7.18 7.64
N LEU A 152 11.40 7.22 6.99
CA LEU A 152 12.27 6.05 6.86
C LEU A 152 12.91 5.69 8.20
N PRO A 153 12.60 4.51 8.75
CA PRO A 153 13.23 4.06 9.99
C PRO A 153 14.73 3.80 9.78
N GLU A 154 15.50 3.89 10.87
CA GLU A 154 16.92 3.57 10.83
C GLU A 154 17.18 2.10 10.52
N HIS A 155 16.32 1.23 11.04
CA HIS A 155 16.34 -0.21 10.84
C HIS A 155 15.01 -0.70 10.28
N PRO A 156 14.99 -1.80 9.50
CA PRO A 156 13.73 -2.38 9.03
C PRO A 156 12.87 -2.76 10.24
N ARG A 157 11.58 -2.45 10.14
CA ARG A 157 10.61 -2.80 11.19
C ARG A 157 9.99 -4.15 10.85
N PRO A 158 9.71 -5.00 11.86
CA PRO A 158 8.88 -6.16 11.62
C PRO A 158 7.51 -5.74 11.07
N HIS A 159 7.08 -6.36 9.99
CA HIS A 159 5.74 -6.13 9.47
C HIS A 159 4.77 -7.09 10.16
N PRO A 160 3.75 -6.61 10.88
CA PRO A 160 2.79 -7.48 11.51
C PRO A 160 1.98 -8.23 10.45
N ARG A 161 1.66 -9.49 10.70
CA ARG A 161 0.70 -10.23 9.90
C ARG A 161 -0.70 -9.92 10.40
N PHE A 162 -1.57 -9.53 9.48
CA PHE A 162 -2.97 -9.24 9.78
C PHE A 162 -3.85 -10.42 9.35
N ASP A 163 -4.74 -10.86 10.23
CA ASP A 163 -5.78 -11.79 9.86
C ASP A 163 -6.94 -11.03 9.21
N CYS A 164 -7.07 -11.18 7.91
CA CYS A 164 -8.12 -10.55 7.11
C CYS A 164 -9.26 -11.50 6.76
N SER A 165 -9.23 -12.75 7.22
CA SER A 165 -10.16 -13.81 6.84
C SER A 165 -11.62 -13.41 7.01
N ARG A 166 -11.96 -12.76 8.11
CA ARG A 166 -13.32 -12.26 8.39
C ARG A 166 -13.75 -11.16 7.43
N THR A 167 -12.84 -10.21 7.14
CA THR A 167 -13.12 -9.12 6.21
C THR A 167 -13.31 -9.66 4.79
N TRP A 168 -12.46 -10.58 4.36
CA TRP A 168 -12.58 -11.20 3.04
C TRP A 168 -13.86 -12.01 2.90
N ALA A 169 -14.20 -12.83 3.91
CA ALA A 169 -15.44 -13.62 3.89
C ALA A 169 -16.68 -12.72 3.85
N ALA A 170 -16.71 -11.66 4.65
CA ALA A 170 -17.81 -10.69 4.67
C ALA A 170 -17.95 -9.94 3.33
N ALA A 171 -16.83 -9.47 2.76
CA ALA A 171 -16.82 -8.79 1.47
C ALA A 171 -17.25 -9.74 0.34
N ALA A 172 -16.76 -10.98 0.33
CA ALA A 172 -17.16 -12.00 -0.64
C ALA A 172 -18.65 -12.32 -0.57
N GLY A 173 -19.22 -12.40 0.64
CA GLY A 173 -20.66 -12.54 0.86
C GLY A 173 -21.48 -11.39 0.27
N ALA A 174 -20.90 -10.21 0.16
CA ALA A 174 -21.48 -9.04 -0.49
C ALA A 174 -21.06 -8.88 -1.98
N GLY A 175 -20.46 -9.91 -2.58
CA GLY A 175 -20.06 -9.90 -3.99
C GLY A 175 -18.77 -9.16 -4.30
N VAL A 176 -17.97 -8.80 -3.30
CA VAL A 176 -16.69 -8.11 -3.46
C VAL A 176 -15.54 -9.08 -3.26
N GLY A 177 -14.81 -9.39 -4.35
CA GLY A 177 -13.62 -10.23 -4.30
C GLY A 177 -12.34 -9.41 -4.13
N PHE A 178 -11.37 -9.94 -3.38
CA PHE A 178 -10.04 -9.36 -3.26
C PHE A 178 -9.08 -10.07 -4.22
N PRO A 179 -8.55 -9.37 -5.22
CA PRO A 179 -7.55 -9.95 -6.11
C PRO A 179 -6.22 -10.14 -5.37
N PRO A 180 -5.40 -11.12 -5.79
CA PRO A 180 -4.07 -11.30 -5.20
C PRO A 180 -3.18 -10.09 -5.46
N ALA A 181 -2.33 -9.75 -4.49
CA ALA A 181 -1.28 -8.75 -4.62
C ALA A 181 -0.11 -9.34 -5.42
N ASP A 182 -0.22 -9.35 -6.75
CA ASP A 182 0.71 -10.02 -7.67
C ASP A 182 1.44 -9.03 -8.59
N GLU A 183 2.32 -9.55 -9.43
CA GLU A 183 3.05 -8.76 -10.43
C GLU A 183 2.13 -8.06 -11.43
N ARG A 184 0.98 -8.63 -11.76
CA ARG A 184 0.03 -8.04 -12.68
C ARG A 184 -0.58 -6.77 -12.09
N MET A 185 -0.89 -6.78 -10.79
CA MET A 185 -1.37 -5.61 -10.06
C MET A 185 -0.30 -4.51 -10.04
N LEU A 186 0.94 -4.87 -9.71
CA LEU A 186 2.07 -3.94 -9.73
C LEU A 186 2.29 -3.35 -11.12
N ARG A 187 2.29 -4.16 -12.17
CA ARG A 187 2.49 -3.71 -13.55
C ARG A 187 1.47 -2.66 -13.97
N ARG A 188 0.18 -2.87 -13.67
CA ARG A 188 -0.87 -1.87 -13.94
C ARG A 188 -0.60 -0.53 -13.24
N HIS A 189 -0.12 -0.59 -12.00
CA HIS A 189 0.24 0.60 -11.25
C HIS A 189 1.42 1.34 -11.89
N LEU A 190 2.44 0.60 -12.35
CA LEU A 190 3.60 1.15 -13.07
C LEU A 190 3.19 1.77 -14.41
N ASP A 191 2.35 1.08 -15.19
CA ASP A 191 1.83 1.57 -16.48
C ASP A 191 1.10 2.91 -16.29
N PHE A 192 0.32 3.02 -15.20
CA PHE A 192 -0.33 4.27 -14.85
C PHE A 192 0.68 5.37 -14.52
N LEU A 193 1.66 5.11 -13.65
CA LEU A 193 2.67 6.11 -13.27
C LEU A 193 3.49 6.55 -14.50
N THR A 194 3.77 5.65 -15.42
CA THR A 194 4.45 5.96 -16.69
C THR A 194 3.57 6.82 -17.58
N GLY A 195 2.30 6.46 -17.77
CA GLY A 195 1.33 7.22 -18.55
C GLY A 195 1.05 8.61 -17.99
N ALA A 196 1.17 8.77 -16.66
CA ALA A 196 1.06 10.06 -15.98
C ALA A 196 2.35 10.90 -16.00
N GLY A 197 3.42 10.40 -16.64
CA GLY A 197 4.71 11.08 -16.71
C GLY A 197 5.49 11.13 -15.38
N VAL A 198 5.12 10.29 -14.43
CA VAL A 198 5.76 10.20 -13.11
C VAL A 198 7.00 9.29 -13.15
N LEU A 199 6.91 8.21 -13.93
CA LEU A 199 8.04 7.38 -14.29
C LEU A 199 8.43 7.69 -15.73
N SER A 200 9.71 7.96 -15.95
CA SER A 200 10.25 8.08 -17.31
C SER A 200 10.21 6.70 -17.94
N GLY A 201 9.58 6.57 -19.10
CA GLY A 201 9.72 5.36 -19.89
C GLY A 201 11.18 5.16 -20.26
N SER A 202 11.67 3.93 -20.19
CA SER A 202 12.99 3.59 -20.70
C SER A 202 13.01 3.90 -22.18
N GLY A 203 13.79 4.89 -22.60
CA GLY A 203 14.06 5.18 -24.01
C GLY A 203 14.90 4.05 -24.64
#